data_923283b2513077835ef838f3eff3c88f
#
_entry.id   923283b2513077835ef838f3eff3c88f
#
_cell.length_a   1.000
_cell.length_b   1.000
_cell.length_c   1.000
_cell.angle_alpha   90.00
_cell.angle_beta   90.00
_cell.angle_gamma   90.00
#
_symmetry.space_group_name_H-M   'P 1'
#
loop_
_entity.id
_entity.type
_entity.pdbx_description
1 polymer ?
#
loop_
_entity_poly.entity_id
_entity_poly.type
_entity_poly.pdbx_seq_one_letter_code
_entity_poly.pdbx_strand_id
1 'polypeptide(L)'
;ARRHRSTSDGDGVRIQRTLGQHRHDMDPFLMLDEIRSVDSADYVGGFPPHPHRGIETLTYMLAGGFVHEDNMGHREELRDGGAQWMSSGRGVIHSELPLIHEGLLHGFQLWINLPAAQKMREPAYKQATREELPQVVLDNGTVLRSFGGTWEVAGKTLVSPLNNFSANARALDVNL
;
A
#
# COMPACT_ATOMS: atom_id res chain seq x y z
N ALA A 1 18.63 -14.51 7.12
CA ALA A 1 18.31 -13.14 6.70
C ALA A 1 17.76 -13.22 5.27
N ARG A 2 16.51 -12.80 5.04
CA ARG A 2 15.94 -12.71 3.68
C ARG A 2 16.65 -11.58 2.97
N ARG A 3 17.20 -11.84 1.77
CA ARG A 3 17.85 -10.81 0.97
C ARG A 3 16.75 -9.98 0.29
N HIS A 4 16.63 -8.70 0.66
CA HIS A 4 15.90 -7.71 -0.12
C HIS A 4 16.58 -7.58 -1.48
N ARG A 5 15.80 -7.51 -2.55
CA ARG A 5 16.33 -7.25 -3.90
C ARG A 5 16.09 -5.79 -4.23
N SER A 6 17.16 -5.01 -4.35
CA SER A 6 17.07 -3.66 -4.92
C SER A 6 16.76 -3.79 -6.41
N THR A 7 15.76 -3.05 -6.87
CA THR A 7 15.34 -2.97 -8.28
C THR A 7 14.69 -1.62 -8.52
N SER A 8 14.22 -1.35 -9.71
CA SER A 8 13.42 -0.18 -10.04
C SER A 8 12.11 -0.59 -10.69
N ASP A 9 11.09 0.25 -10.53
CA ASP A 9 9.76 0.11 -11.15
C ASP A 9 9.23 1.49 -11.55
N GLY A 10 8.08 1.56 -12.24
CA GLY A 10 7.56 2.82 -12.73
C GLY A 10 8.54 3.54 -13.65
N ASP A 11 8.63 4.86 -13.54
CA ASP A 11 9.61 5.68 -14.27
C ASP A 11 10.88 5.88 -13.42
N GLY A 12 11.61 4.76 -13.21
CA GLY A 12 12.89 4.74 -12.51
C GLY A 12 12.81 4.78 -10.97
N VAL A 13 11.65 4.58 -10.37
CA VAL A 13 11.50 4.55 -8.91
C VAL A 13 12.30 3.40 -8.31
N ARG A 14 13.23 3.73 -7.41
CA ARG A 14 14.04 2.75 -6.70
C ARG A 14 13.24 2.07 -5.61
N ILE A 15 13.16 0.75 -5.65
CA ILE A 15 12.40 -0.06 -4.70
C ILE A 15 13.26 -1.17 -4.09
N GLN A 16 12.87 -1.61 -2.90
CA GLN A 16 13.38 -2.83 -2.28
C GLN A 16 12.27 -3.87 -2.22
N ARG A 17 12.34 -4.86 -3.11
CA ARG A 17 11.35 -5.95 -3.18
C ARG A 17 11.65 -7.03 -2.15
N THR A 18 10.76 -7.16 -1.17
CA THR A 18 10.83 -8.16 -0.10
C THR A 18 10.12 -9.45 -0.49
N LEU A 19 8.97 -9.32 -1.15
CA LEU A 19 8.18 -10.40 -1.72
C LEU A 19 7.97 -10.13 -3.21
N GLY A 20 8.17 -11.11 -4.05
CA GLY A 20 7.98 -11.01 -5.51
C GLY A 20 7.09 -12.13 -6.05
N GLN A 21 6.59 -11.92 -7.26
CA GLN A 21 5.62 -12.79 -7.97
C GLN A 21 6.05 -14.24 -8.18
N HIS A 22 7.32 -14.58 -7.90
CA HIS A 22 7.83 -15.94 -8.00
C HIS A 22 7.62 -16.79 -6.72
N ARG A 23 6.97 -16.21 -5.68
CA ARG A 23 6.73 -16.86 -4.40
C ARG A 23 5.27 -17.32 -4.30
N HIS A 24 4.97 -18.45 -4.95
CA HIS A 24 3.64 -19.05 -4.94
C HIS A 24 3.19 -19.58 -3.57
N ASP A 25 4.13 -19.74 -2.63
CA ASP A 25 3.89 -20.15 -1.25
C ASP A 25 3.34 -19.02 -0.35
N MET A 26 3.21 -17.81 -0.87
CA MET A 26 2.72 -16.63 -0.15
C MET A 26 1.34 -16.16 -0.61
N ASP A 27 0.67 -16.90 -1.50
CA ASP A 27 -0.70 -16.54 -1.90
C ASP A 27 -1.60 -16.34 -0.67
N PRO A 28 -2.39 -15.26 -0.57
CA PRO A 28 -2.72 -14.30 -1.63
C PRO A 28 -1.74 -13.13 -1.80
N PHE A 29 -0.63 -13.07 -1.09
CA PHE A 29 0.32 -11.96 -1.19
C PHE A 29 1.26 -12.18 -2.38
N LEU A 30 1.17 -11.29 -3.37
CA LEU A 30 1.91 -11.40 -4.64
C LEU A 30 3.22 -10.62 -4.62
N MET A 31 3.23 -9.45 -3.96
CA MET A 31 4.38 -8.55 -3.98
C MET A 31 4.34 -7.65 -2.74
N LEU A 32 5.52 -7.40 -2.17
CA LEU A 32 5.73 -6.36 -1.15
C LEU A 32 6.98 -5.58 -1.51
N ASP A 33 6.78 -4.30 -1.82
CA ASP A 33 7.85 -3.36 -2.15
C ASP A 33 7.93 -2.27 -1.08
N GLU A 34 9.16 -1.92 -0.71
CA GLU A 34 9.48 -0.73 0.05
C GLU A 34 10.06 0.32 -0.91
N ILE A 35 9.50 1.52 -0.86
CA ILE A 35 10.03 2.72 -1.50
C ILE A 35 10.66 3.54 -0.38
N ARG A 36 11.98 3.79 -0.44
CA ARG A 36 12.67 4.60 0.57
C ARG A 36 13.88 5.29 -0.03
N SER A 37 13.82 6.60 -0.19
CA SER A 37 14.95 7.41 -0.58
C SER A 37 14.81 8.86 -0.12
N VAL A 38 15.93 9.51 0.12
CA VAL A 38 16.05 10.97 0.30
C VAL A 38 16.51 11.66 -0.97
N ASP A 39 16.97 10.89 -1.96
CA ASP A 39 17.39 11.38 -3.27
C ASP A 39 16.17 11.42 -4.21
N SER A 40 15.76 12.61 -4.62
CA SER A 40 14.60 12.77 -5.50
C SER A 40 14.77 12.06 -6.86
N ALA A 41 15.99 11.88 -7.34
CA ALA A 41 16.25 11.14 -8.57
C ALA A 41 15.79 9.68 -8.50
N ASP A 42 15.72 9.11 -7.29
CA ASP A 42 15.25 7.74 -7.06
C ASP A 42 13.72 7.59 -7.13
N TYR A 43 12.94 8.68 -7.12
CA TYR A 43 11.48 8.57 -7.04
C TYR A 43 10.68 9.60 -7.87
N VAL A 44 11.29 10.67 -8.36
CA VAL A 44 10.57 11.80 -8.99
C VAL A 44 9.73 11.38 -10.20
N GLY A 45 10.13 10.34 -10.94
CA GLY A 45 9.37 9.82 -12.09
C GLY A 45 8.05 9.17 -11.68
N GLY A 46 7.95 8.70 -10.44
CA GLY A 46 6.75 8.04 -9.95
C GLY A 46 6.34 6.81 -10.75
N PHE A 47 5.05 6.52 -10.72
CA PHE A 47 4.41 5.47 -11.49
C PHE A 47 3.42 6.11 -12.48
N PRO A 48 3.84 6.42 -13.72
CA PRO A 48 2.98 6.95 -14.76
C PRO A 48 1.79 6.03 -15.06
N PRO A 49 0.79 6.47 -15.85
CA PRO A 49 -0.39 5.66 -16.13
C PRO A 49 -0.08 4.23 -16.55
N HIS A 50 -0.54 3.27 -15.77
CA HIS A 50 -0.34 1.83 -15.99
C HIS A 50 -1.58 1.02 -15.57
N PRO A 51 -1.82 -0.17 -16.16
CA PRO A 51 -2.99 -0.98 -15.87
C PRO A 51 -2.76 -2.00 -14.77
N HIS A 52 -3.82 -2.28 -13.99
CA HIS A 52 -3.94 -3.45 -13.14
C HIS A 52 -5.23 -4.21 -13.43
N ARG A 53 -5.21 -5.53 -13.22
CA ARG A 53 -6.38 -6.38 -13.34
C ARG A 53 -6.27 -7.60 -12.41
N GLY A 54 -7.37 -7.92 -11.71
CA GLY A 54 -7.51 -9.13 -10.92
C GLY A 54 -6.66 -9.18 -9.66
N ILE A 55 -6.23 -8.02 -9.16
CA ILE A 55 -5.48 -7.87 -7.90
C ILE A 55 -6.04 -6.72 -7.07
N GLU A 56 -5.65 -6.67 -5.82
CA GLU A 56 -5.76 -5.51 -4.94
C GLU A 56 -4.38 -4.95 -4.65
N THR A 57 -4.29 -3.63 -4.50
CA THR A 57 -3.09 -2.95 -4.01
C THR A 57 -3.40 -2.27 -2.68
N LEU A 58 -2.44 -2.29 -1.77
CA LEU A 58 -2.48 -1.56 -0.51
C LEU A 58 -1.17 -0.78 -0.38
N THR A 59 -1.27 0.55 -0.40
CA THR A 59 -0.14 1.45 -0.20
C THR A 59 -0.24 2.06 1.19
N TYR A 60 0.87 2.10 1.93
CA TYR A 60 0.98 2.74 3.24
C TYR A 60 2.19 3.67 3.25
N MET A 61 1.98 4.95 3.56
CA MET A 61 3.03 5.97 3.57
C MET A 61 3.52 6.24 4.98
N LEU A 62 4.84 6.22 5.17
CA LEU A 62 5.49 6.64 6.41
C LEU A 62 6.01 8.08 6.31
N ALA A 63 6.40 8.53 5.12
CA ALA A 63 6.86 9.91 4.87
C ALA A 63 6.63 10.28 3.40
N GLY A 64 6.35 11.55 3.14
CA GLY A 64 6.02 12.07 1.82
C GLY A 64 4.62 11.70 1.38
N GLY A 65 4.45 11.31 0.12
CA GLY A 65 3.15 10.92 -0.40
C GLY A 65 3.09 10.82 -1.91
N PHE A 66 1.94 10.38 -2.40
CA PHE A 66 1.61 10.28 -3.81
C PHE A 66 0.28 10.94 -4.15
N VAL A 67 0.15 11.47 -5.35
CA VAL A 67 -1.14 11.74 -5.98
C VAL A 67 -1.55 10.50 -6.74
N HIS A 68 -2.66 9.89 -6.35
CA HIS A 68 -3.31 8.84 -7.10
C HIS A 68 -4.32 9.46 -8.08
N GLU A 69 -4.27 9.06 -9.34
CA GLU A 69 -5.30 9.35 -10.34
C GLU A 69 -5.68 8.07 -11.06
N ASP A 70 -7.00 7.86 -11.32
CA ASP A 70 -7.47 6.68 -12.03
C ASP A 70 -8.58 6.98 -13.06
N ASN A 71 -8.81 6.00 -13.93
CA ASN A 71 -9.83 6.10 -14.98
C ASN A 71 -11.27 5.94 -14.45
N MET A 72 -11.46 5.79 -13.14
CA MET A 72 -12.78 5.82 -12.47
C MET A 72 -13.15 7.24 -12.01
N GLY A 73 -12.21 8.19 -12.11
CA GLY A 73 -12.41 9.60 -11.77
C GLY A 73 -11.91 9.96 -10.37
N HIS A 74 -11.21 9.08 -9.67
CA HIS A 74 -10.56 9.45 -8.42
C HIS A 74 -9.29 10.25 -8.71
N ARG A 75 -9.08 11.28 -7.89
CA ARG A 75 -7.84 12.03 -7.79
C ARG A 75 -7.65 12.41 -6.33
N GLU A 76 -6.76 11.70 -5.67
CA GLU A 76 -6.57 11.78 -4.21
C GLU A 76 -5.10 11.91 -3.86
N GLU A 77 -4.82 12.68 -2.81
CA GLU A 77 -3.49 12.83 -2.25
C GLU A 77 -3.30 11.90 -1.06
N LEU A 78 -2.51 10.85 -1.23
CA LEU A 78 -2.07 10.00 -0.13
C LEU A 78 -0.85 10.63 0.54
N ARG A 79 -1.00 11.05 1.80
CA ARG A 79 0.04 11.72 2.59
C ARG A 79 0.63 10.79 3.66
N ASP A 80 1.68 11.27 4.34
CA ASP A 80 2.36 10.54 5.42
C ASP A 80 1.40 10.05 6.52
N GLY A 81 1.61 8.81 6.93
CA GLY A 81 0.77 8.09 7.88
C GLY A 81 -0.55 7.56 7.33
N GLY A 82 -0.91 7.93 6.10
CA GLY A 82 -2.12 7.46 5.44
C GLY A 82 -1.92 6.14 4.69
N ALA A 83 -3.03 5.53 4.30
CA ALA A 83 -3.07 4.33 3.48
C ALA A 83 -4.16 4.41 2.39
N GLN A 84 -3.92 3.75 1.26
CA GLN A 84 -4.91 3.59 0.19
C GLN A 84 -5.03 2.12 -0.21
N TRP A 85 -6.25 1.71 -0.49
CA TRP A 85 -6.59 0.41 -1.05
C TRP A 85 -7.28 0.60 -2.40
N MET A 86 -6.85 -0.17 -3.38
CA MET A 86 -7.50 -0.25 -4.69
C MET A 86 -7.75 -1.71 -5.05
N SER A 87 -8.97 -2.03 -5.44
CA SER A 87 -9.30 -3.30 -6.08
C SER A 87 -9.42 -3.08 -7.57
N SER A 88 -8.51 -3.65 -8.34
CA SER A 88 -8.51 -3.46 -9.79
C SER A 88 -9.62 -4.25 -10.51
N GLY A 89 -10.12 -5.32 -9.89
CA GLY A 89 -11.21 -6.11 -10.45
C GLY A 89 -11.01 -6.42 -11.94
N ARG A 90 -11.99 -6.06 -12.77
CA ARG A 90 -11.95 -6.26 -14.24
C ARG A 90 -10.95 -5.37 -14.98
N GLY A 91 -10.40 -4.35 -14.33
CA GLY A 91 -9.34 -3.50 -14.86
C GLY A 91 -9.43 -2.05 -14.39
N VAL A 92 -8.29 -1.47 -14.03
CA VAL A 92 -8.08 -0.04 -13.72
C VAL A 92 -6.82 0.41 -14.42
N ILE A 93 -6.82 1.64 -14.95
CA ILE A 93 -5.61 2.37 -15.32
C ILE A 93 -5.45 3.48 -14.31
N HIS A 94 -4.29 3.54 -13.65
CA HIS A 94 -4.00 4.58 -12.66
C HIS A 94 -2.56 5.07 -12.76
N SER A 95 -2.29 6.17 -12.08
CA SER A 95 -0.95 6.70 -11.85
C SER A 95 -0.77 7.06 -10.38
N GLU A 96 0.48 6.99 -9.92
CA GLU A 96 0.89 7.40 -8.57
C GLU A 96 2.13 8.29 -8.72
N LEU A 97 1.93 9.62 -8.66
CA LEU A 97 3.00 10.60 -8.81
C LEU A 97 3.38 11.18 -7.46
N PRO A 98 4.68 11.36 -7.15
CA PRO A 98 5.11 11.89 -5.86
C PRO A 98 4.52 13.29 -5.59
N LEU A 99 4.04 13.50 -4.36
CA LEU A 99 3.62 14.82 -3.84
C LEU A 99 4.81 15.72 -3.53
N ILE A 100 5.99 15.12 -3.29
CA ILE A 100 7.21 15.82 -2.92
C ILE A 100 8.26 15.65 -4.01
N HIS A 101 9.08 16.67 -4.19
CA HIS A 101 10.19 16.67 -5.14
C HIS A 101 11.56 16.71 -4.46
N GLU A 102 11.58 16.77 -3.13
CA GLU A 102 12.76 16.70 -2.27
C GLU A 102 12.40 16.12 -0.90
N GLY A 103 13.38 15.58 -0.19
CA GLY A 103 13.22 15.00 1.14
C GLY A 103 12.94 13.50 1.11
N LEU A 104 12.53 12.95 2.25
CA LEU A 104 12.30 11.52 2.40
C LEU A 104 10.94 11.12 1.81
N LEU A 105 10.99 10.25 0.80
CA LEU A 105 9.85 9.43 0.39
C LEU A 105 10.01 8.04 1.01
N HIS A 106 9.04 7.61 1.83
CA HIS A 106 9.06 6.29 2.46
C HIS A 106 7.67 5.70 2.54
N GLY A 107 7.47 4.56 1.93
CA GLY A 107 6.21 3.84 1.95
C GLY A 107 6.36 2.38 1.52
N PHE A 108 5.27 1.66 1.61
CA PHE A 108 5.17 0.25 1.21
C PHE A 108 4.00 0.07 0.26
N GLN A 109 4.19 -0.80 -0.73
CA GLN A 109 3.12 -1.27 -1.61
C GLN A 109 3.02 -2.79 -1.53
N LEU A 110 1.82 -3.27 -1.16
CA LEU A 110 1.48 -4.69 -1.09
C LEU A 110 0.48 -5.02 -2.19
N TRP A 111 0.75 -6.09 -2.95
CA TRP A 111 -0.22 -6.64 -3.90
C TRP A 111 -0.85 -7.90 -3.33
N ILE A 112 -2.18 -7.98 -3.43
CA ILE A 112 -3.00 -9.07 -2.91
C ILE A 112 -3.78 -9.67 -4.08
N ASN A 113 -3.71 -10.99 -4.25
CA ASN A 113 -4.41 -11.69 -5.29
C ASN A 113 -5.92 -11.70 -5.03
N LEU A 114 -6.73 -11.42 -6.06
CA LEU A 114 -8.16 -11.64 -5.99
C LEU A 114 -8.49 -13.12 -6.25
N PRO A 115 -9.42 -13.73 -5.50
CA PRO A 115 -9.98 -15.02 -5.85
C PRO A 115 -10.52 -15.04 -7.28
N ALA A 116 -10.41 -16.15 -7.98
CA ALA A 116 -10.82 -16.28 -9.38
C ALA A 116 -12.25 -15.75 -9.65
N ALA A 117 -13.18 -16.05 -8.76
CA ALA A 117 -14.58 -15.60 -8.85
C ALA A 117 -14.75 -14.07 -8.72
N GLN A 118 -13.76 -13.37 -8.19
CA GLN A 118 -13.79 -11.92 -7.95
C GLN A 118 -12.91 -11.12 -8.91
N LYS A 119 -12.10 -11.77 -9.74
CA LYS A 119 -11.18 -11.08 -10.66
C LYS A 119 -11.89 -10.15 -11.65
N MET A 120 -13.15 -10.38 -11.95
CA MET A 120 -13.95 -9.59 -12.89
C MET A 120 -14.97 -8.66 -12.22
N ARG A 121 -14.88 -8.48 -10.88
CA ARG A 121 -15.75 -7.54 -10.17
C ARG A 121 -15.50 -6.09 -10.59
N GLU A 122 -16.42 -5.20 -10.27
CA GLU A 122 -16.20 -3.76 -10.46
C GLU A 122 -14.97 -3.31 -9.67
N PRO A 123 -14.14 -2.44 -10.25
CA PRO A 123 -13.05 -1.79 -9.54
C PRO A 123 -13.58 -0.96 -8.37
N ALA A 124 -12.73 -0.79 -7.34
CA ALA A 124 -13.05 0.03 -6.19
C ALA A 124 -11.78 0.67 -5.63
N TYR A 125 -11.95 1.86 -5.04
CA TYR A 125 -10.87 2.62 -4.41
C TYR A 125 -11.34 3.14 -3.06
N LYS A 126 -10.45 3.17 -2.08
CA LYS A 126 -10.66 3.81 -0.78
C LYS A 126 -9.33 4.25 -0.19
N GLN A 127 -9.34 5.43 0.43
CA GLN A 127 -8.21 6.00 1.14
C GLN A 127 -8.59 6.28 2.58
N ALA A 128 -7.59 6.28 3.46
CA ALA A 128 -7.71 6.73 4.84
C ALA A 128 -6.51 7.60 5.20
N THR A 129 -6.77 8.71 5.87
CA THR A 129 -5.73 9.57 6.42
C THR A 129 -5.11 8.95 7.67
N ARG A 130 -4.00 9.53 8.13
CA ARG A 130 -3.35 9.12 9.38
C ARG A 130 -4.29 9.13 10.59
N GLU A 131 -5.15 10.15 10.65
CA GLU A 131 -6.09 10.38 11.76
C GLU A 131 -7.25 9.39 11.76
N GLU A 132 -7.63 8.89 10.58
CA GLU A 132 -8.69 7.89 10.43
C GLU A 132 -8.21 6.47 10.72
N LEU A 133 -6.89 6.21 10.68
CA LEU A 133 -6.32 4.90 10.98
C LEU A 133 -6.27 4.67 12.49
N PRO A 134 -6.98 3.65 13.03
CA PRO A 134 -7.02 3.40 14.45
C PRO A 134 -5.67 2.90 14.97
N GLN A 135 -5.31 3.36 16.16
CA GLN A 135 -4.09 2.96 16.84
C GLN A 135 -4.29 2.72 18.33
N VAL A 136 -3.37 1.96 18.90
CA VAL A 136 -3.22 1.78 20.33
C VAL A 136 -1.76 1.94 20.75
N VAL A 137 -1.55 2.59 21.89
CA VAL A 137 -0.23 2.70 22.52
C VAL A 137 -0.21 1.71 23.68
N LEU A 138 0.81 0.86 23.71
CA LEU A 138 1.04 -0.10 24.78
C LEU A 138 1.81 0.55 25.95
N ASP A 139 1.81 -0.10 27.13
CA ASP A 139 2.46 0.41 28.34
C ASP A 139 3.97 0.64 28.18
N ASN A 140 4.62 -0.10 27.29
CA ASN A 140 6.04 0.04 26.96
C ASN A 140 6.33 1.14 25.89
N GLY A 141 5.31 1.89 25.47
CA GLY A 141 5.44 2.93 24.44
C GLY A 141 5.27 2.46 23.01
N THR A 142 5.18 1.15 22.75
CA THR A 142 4.94 0.62 21.39
C THR A 142 3.62 1.12 20.85
N VAL A 143 3.63 1.67 19.63
CA VAL A 143 2.43 2.10 18.91
C VAL A 143 2.06 1.05 17.86
N LEU A 144 0.82 0.59 17.93
CA LEU A 144 0.24 -0.33 16.95
C LEU A 144 -0.84 0.42 16.16
N ARG A 145 -0.68 0.52 14.83
CA ARG A 145 -1.64 1.19 13.94
C ARG A 145 -2.17 0.20 12.90
N SER A 146 -3.51 0.04 12.84
CA SER A 146 -4.14 -0.77 11.82
C SER A 146 -4.38 0.06 10.55
N PHE A 147 -3.67 -0.25 9.48
CA PHE A 147 -3.90 0.35 8.18
C PHE A 147 -4.60 -0.62 7.19
N GLY A 148 -5.01 -1.81 7.68
CA GLY A 148 -5.80 -2.76 6.90
C GLY A 148 -6.48 -3.82 7.77
N GLY A 149 -7.80 -4.02 7.57
CA GLY A 149 -8.59 -5.03 8.25
C GLY A 149 -8.90 -4.73 9.71
N THR A 150 -9.23 -5.78 10.47
CA THR A 150 -9.58 -5.69 11.89
C THR A 150 -8.57 -6.48 12.74
N TRP A 151 -8.14 -5.89 13.84
CA TRP A 151 -7.18 -6.47 14.77
C TRP A 151 -7.72 -6.44 16.20
N GLU A 152 -7.56 -7.56 16.89
CA GLU A 152 -7.73 -7.64 18.36
C GLU A 152 -6.36 -7.56 19.01
N VAL A 153 -6.09 -6.48 19.74
CA VAL A 153 -4.77 -6.19 20.29
C VAL A 153 -4.91 -5.46 21.63
N ALA A 154 -4.20 -5.93 22.66
CA ALA A 154 -4.21 -5.35 24.00
C ALA A 154 -5.64 -5.11 24.55
N GLY A 155 -6.57 -6.04 24.30
CA GLY A 155 -7.97 -5.94 24.74
C GLY A 155 -8.80 -4.88 24.01
N LYS A 156 -8.28 -4.34 22.89
CA LYS A 156 -8.98 -3.37 22.03
C LYS A 156 -9.18 -3.92 20.63
N THR A 157 -10.30 -3.57 20.01
CA THR A 157 -10.58 -3.85 18.60
C THR A 157 -10.18 -2.64 17.77
N LEU A 158 -9.23 -2.80 16.85
CA LEU A 158 -8.84 -1.79 15.88
C LEU A 158 -9.48 -2.15 14.53
N VAL A 159 -10.47 -1.37 14.10
CA VAL A 159 -11.14 -1.55 12.79
C VAL A 159 -10.65 -0.48 11.84
N SER A 160 -9.80 -0.87 10.88
CA SER A 160 -9.37 0.06 9.83
C SER A 160 -10.54 0.43 8.92
N PRO A 161 -10.64 1.70 8.45
CA PRO A 161 -11.52 2.05 7.36
C PRO A 161 -11.29 1.18 6.11
N LEU A 162 -10.04 0.71 5.90
CA LEU A 162 -9.66 -0.19 4.82
C LEU A 162 -9.81 -1.65 5.27
N ASN A 163 -11.04 -2.17 5.26
CA ASN A 163 -11.37 -3.50 5.78
C ASN A 163 -12.07 -4.42 4.77
N ASN A 164 -12.09 -4.05 3.48
CA ASN A 164 -12.82 -4.76 2.42
C ASN A 164 -11.94 -5.70 1.59
N PHE A 165 -10.82 -6.17 2.14
CA PHE A 165 -9.92 -7.08 1.42
C PHE A 165 -10.58 -8.43 1.15
N SER A 166 -10.45 -8.90 -0.09
CA SER A 166 -11.08 -10.13 -0.55
C SER A 166 -10.58 -11.40 0.14
N ALA A 167 -9.36 -11.39 0.64
CA ALA A 167 -8.72 -12.53 1.30
C ALA A 167 -8.70 -12.39 2.83
N ASN A 168 -9.53 -11.52 3.41
CA ASN A 168 -9.46 -11.15 4.83
C ASN A 168 -8.03 -10.72 5.26
N ALA A 169 -7.29 -10.14 4.34
CA ALA A 169 -5.95 -9.64 4.61
C ALA A 169 -5.99 -8.55 5.68
N ARG A 170 -4.96 -8.51 6.50
CA ARG A 170 -4.82 -7.54 7.59
C ARG A 170 -3.41 -6.97 7.59
N ALA A 171 -3.30 -5.68 7.85
CA ALA A 171 -2.02 -4.99 7.89
C ALA A 171 -1.92 -4.09 9.13
N LEU A 172 -0.83 -4.23 9.86
CA LEU A 172 -0.54 -3.54 11.11
C LEU A 172 0.87 -2.96 11.06
N ASP A 173 1.00 -1.69 11.38
CA ASP A 173 2.28 -1.03 11.65
C ASP A 173 2.60 -1.16 13.14
N VAL A 174 3.84 -1.59 13.43
CA VAL A 174 4.35 -1.76 14.79
C VAL A 174 5.58 -0.88 14.97
N ASN A 175 5.43 0.22 15.69
CA ASN A 175 6.51 1.14 16.02
C ASN A 175 6.93 0.92 17.48
N LEU A 176 8.17 0.39 17.66
CA LEU A 176 8.76 0.00 18.95
C LEU A 176 9.44 1.18 19.64
#